data_7390a739eb8e8503025ad48560812c5f
#
_entry.id   7390a739eb8e8503025ad48560812c5f
#
_cell.length_a   1.000
_cell.length_b   1.000
_cell.length_c   1.000
_cell.angle_alpha   90.00
_cell.angle_beta   90.00
_cell.angle_gamma   90.00
#
_symmetry.space_group_name_H-M   'P 1'
#
loop_
_entity.id
_entity.type
_entity.pdbx_description
1 polymer ?
#
loop_
_entity_poly.entity_id
_entity_poly.type
_entity_poly.pdbx_seq_one_letter_code
_entity_poly.pdbx_strand_id
1 'polypeptide(L)'
;MKQDTVMYASKDVAKRLSVQPVTLRKYAQLLEDKGVSFKKDEKGWRTYSEENIRFLEYLCNMKMMGKSLEEAADHIAALYRANLSIA
;
A
#
# COMPACT_ATOMS: atom_id res chain seq x y z
N MET A 1 11.90 15.76 -18.24
CA MET A 1 12.51 15.11 -17.46
C MET A 1 11.81 14.02 -16.78
N LYS A 2 12.43 13.01 -16.53
CA LYS A 2 11.82 11.99 -16.01
C LYS A 2 11.92 11.97 -14.56
N GLN A 3 10.92 11.64 -13.93
CA GLN A 3 10.90 11.61 -12.59
C GLN A 3 11.42 10.35 -12.09
N ASP A 4 12.33 10.34 -11.28
CA ASP A 4 12.82 9.13 -10.71
C ASP A 4 11.84 8.62 -9.74
N THR A 5 11.53 7.37 -9.85
CA THR A 5 10.61 6.75 -8.94
C THR A 5 11.40 6.00 -7.89
N VAL A 6 11.31 6.45 -6.67
CA VAL A 6 11.98 5.78 -5.57
C VAL A 6 11.08 4.67 -5.08
N MET A 7 11.63 3.47 -4.99
CA MET A 7 10.88 2.32 -4.51
C MET A 7 11.51 1.83 -3.22
N TYR A 8 10.67 1.33 -2.35
CA TYR A 8 11.09 0.90 -1.01
C TYR A 8 10.85 -0.59 -0.82
N ALA A 9 11.73 -1.22 -0.05
CA ALA A 9 11.59 -2.63 0.26
C ALA A 9 10.55 -2.82 1.36
N SER A 10 9.97 -4.02 1.43
CA SER A 10 8.94 -4.32 2.42
C SER A 10 9.39 -4.03 3.84
N LYS A 11 10.61 -4.41 4.20
CA LYS A 11 11.03 -4.22 5.57
C LYS A 11 11.13 -2.75 5.94
N ASP A 12 11.51 -1.90 4.98
CA ASP A 12 11.60 -0.48 5.23
C ASP A 12 10.22 0.12 5.41
N VAL A 13 9.26 -0.33 4.61
CA VAL A 13 7.90 0.15 4.70
C VAL A 13 7.26 -0.30 6.00
N ALA A 14 7.48 -1.56 6.39
CA ALA A 14 6.93 -2.09 7.64
C ALA A 14 7.46 -1.28 8.82
N LYS A 15 8.74 -0.97 8.79
CA LYS A 15 9.35 -0.18 9.84
C LYS A 15 8.76 1.22 9.87
N ARG A 16 8.62 1.83 8.70
CA ARG A 16 8.09 3.19 8.58
C ARG A 16 6.65 3.27 9.08
N LEU A 17 5.86 2.23 8.85
CA LEU A 17 4.47 2.20 9.27
C LEU A 17 4.28 1.59 10.66
N SER A 18 5.37 1.14 11.27
CA SER A 18 5.34 0.52 12.60
C SER A 18 4.44 -0.70 12.66
N VAL A 19 4.52 -1.54 11.63
CA VAL A 19 3.76 -2.79 11.59
C VAL A 19 4.71 -3.94 11.38
N GLN A 20 4.23 -5.15 11.65
CA GLN A 20 5.00 -6.34 11.42
C GLN A 20 5.05 -6.61 9.91
N PRO A 21 6.12 -7.20 9.41
CA PRO A 21 6.20 -7.52 7.97
C PRO A 21 5.03 -8.38 7.48
N VAL A 22 4.56 -9.32 8.33
CA VAL A 22 3.45 -10.17 7.94
C VAL A 22 2.17 -9.34 7.80
N THR A 23 2.00 -8.33 8.64
CA THR A 23 0.83 -7.46 8.57
C THR A 23 0.89 -6.63 7.29
N LEU A 24 2.07 -6.13 6.95
CA LEU A 24 2.23 -5.36 5.72
C LEU A 24 1.86 -6.22 4.52
N ARG A 25 2.32 -7.47 4.52
CA ARG A 25 2.03 -8.38 3.42
C ARG A 25 0.52 -8.60 3.28
N LYS A 26 -0.17 -8.76 4.40
CA LYS A 26 -1.61 -8.98 4.38
C LYS A 26 -2.33 -7.76 3.79
N TYR A 27 -1.90 -6.58 4.18
CA TYR A 27 -2.52 -5.36 3.68
C TYR A 27 -2.27 -5.19 2.18
N ALA A 28 -1.04 -5.46 1.75
CA ALA A 28 -0.71 -5.36 0.33
C ALA A 28 -1.52 -6.37 -0.47
N GLN A 29 -1.67 -7.58 0.07
CA GLN A 29 -2.44 -8.61 -0.61
C GLN A 29 -3.91 -8.20 -0.72
N LEU A 30 -4.45 -7.60 0.32
CA LEU A 30 -5.82 -7.13 0.30
C LEU A 30 -6.01 -6.10 -0.80
N LEU A 31 -5.08 -5.16 -0.92
CA LEU A 31 -5.17 -4.14 -1.96
C LEU A 31 -5.03 -4.76 -3.36
N GLU A 32 -4.16 -5.75 -3.50
CA GLU A 32 -4.01 -6.43 -4.79
C GLU A 32 -5.32 -7.14 -5.16
N ASP A 33 -5.98 -7.73 -4.19
CA ASP A 33 -7.23 -8.42 -4.43
C ASP A 33 -8.31 -7.44 -4.91
N LYS A 34 -8.15 -6.17 -4.58
CA LYS A 34 -9.09 -5.14 -4.99
C LYS A 34 -8.67 -4.43 -6.27
N GLY A 35 -7.54 -4.82 -6.84
CA GLY A 35 -7.11 -4.28 -8.12
C GLY A 35 -5.94 -3.30 -8.09
N VAL A 36 -5.37 -3.07 -6.92
CA VAL A 36 -4.22 -2.19 -6.81
C VAL A 36 -2.97 -2.99 -7.16
N SER A 37 -2.10 -2.43 -8.00
CA SER A 37 -0.87 -3.11 -8.41
C SER A 37 0.32 -2.63 -7.63
N PHE A 38 1.23 -3.56 -7.33
CA PHE A 38 2.51 -3.23 -6.74
C PHE A 38 3.58 -3.76 -7.67
N LYS A 39 4.65 -3.03 -7.83
CA LYS A 39 5.74 -3.49 -8.67
C LYS A 39 6.56 -4.52 -7.93
N LYS A 40 7.11 -5.48 -8.65
CA LYS A 40 7.93 -6.51 -8.06
C LYS A 40 9.33 -6.38 -8.59
N ASP A 41 10.31 -6.74 -7.77
CA ASP A 41 11.70 -6.70 -8.21
C ASP A 41 12.02 -8.00 -8.95
N GLU A 42 13.28 -8.18 -9.29
CA GLU A 42 13.71 -9.34 -10.04
C GLU A 42 13.44 -10.66 -9.33
N LYS A 43 13.38 -10.61 -8.02
CA LYS A 43 13.14 -11.81 -7.23
C LYS A 43 11.67 -12.07 -7.00
N GLY A 44 10.82 -11.20 -7.52
CA GLY A 44 9.39 -11.35 -7.34
C GLY A 44 8.86 -10.77 -6.03
N TRP A 45 9.67 -9.97 -5.34
CA TRP A 45 9.26 -9.37 -4.07
C TRP A 45 8.63 -8.03 -4.35
N ARG A 46 7.59 -7.67 -3.60
CA ARG A 46 6.93 -6.39 -3.79
C ARG A 46 7.86 -5.25 -3.44
N THR A 47 7.80 -4.20 -4.26
CA THR A 47 8.44 -2.94 -3.92
C THR A 47 7.32 -1.91 -3.83
N TYR A 48 7.56 -0.85 -3.08
CA TYR A 48 6.51 0.09 -2.74
C TYR A 48 6.90 1.50 -3.13
N SER A 49 6.01 2.18 -3.85
CA SER A 49 6.20 3.59 -4.19
C SER A 49 5.68 4.43 -3.02
N GLU A 50 5.94 5.72 -3.05
CA GLU A 50 5.39 6.61 -2.04
C GLU A 50 3.87 6.55 -2.03
N GLU A 51 3.26 6.47 -3.20
CA GLU A 51 1.81 6.38 -3.27
C GLU A 51 1.31 5.09 -2.63
N ASN A 52 1.99 3.99 -2.91
CA ASN A 52 1.63 2.72 -2.28
C ASN A 52 1.70 2.83 -0.77
N ILE A 53 2.73 3.51 -0.27
CA ILE A 53 2.91 3.66 1.17
C ILE A 53 1.79 4.48 1.76
N ARG A 54 1.35 5.53 1.06
CA ARG A 54 0.23 6.33 1.55
C ARG A 54 -1.05 5.52 1.63
N PHE A 55 -1.29 4.65 0.65
CA PHE A 55 -2.44 3.77 0.68
C PHE A 55 -2.38 2.83 1.89
N LEU A 56 -1.19 2.26 2.13
CA LEU A 56 -1.02 1.35 3.24
C LEU A 56 -1.16 2.08 4.58
N GLU A 57 -0.66 3.30 4.64
CA GLU A 57 -0.79 4.11 5.83
C GLU A 57 -2.27 4.39 6.13
N TYR A 58 -3.03 4.65 5.09
CA TYR A 58 -4.46 4.88 5.23
C TYR A 58 -5.15 3.65 5.82
N LEU A 59 -4.77 2.45 5.35
CA LEU A 59 -5.32 1.22 5.89
C LEU A 59 -4.98 1.08 7.37
N CYS A 60 -3.74 1.37 7.75
CA CYS A 60 -3.32 1.28 9.12
C CYS A 60 -4.12 2.24 10.00
N ASN A 61 -4.31 3.47 9.52
CA ASN A 61 -5.05 4.46 10.28
C ASN A 61 -6.51 4.06 10.45
N MET A 62 -7.11 3.53 9.40
CA MET A 62 -8.50 3.10 9.48
C MET A 62 -8.65 1.95 10.47
N LYS A 63 -7.71 1.04 10.44
CA LYS A 63 -7.73 -0.09 11.36
C LYS A 63 -7.65 0.41 12.80
N MET A 64 -6.77 1.37 13.06
CA MET A 64 -6.61 1.92 14.40
C MET A 64 -7.86 2.62 14.86
N MET A 65 -8.64 3.17 13.94
CA MET A 65 -9.87 3.85 14.28
C MET A 65 -11.06 2.90 14.38
N GLY A 66 -10.79 1.61 14.26
CA GLY A 66 -11.86 0.61 14.37
C GLY A 66 -12.70 0.45 13.12
N LYS A 67 -12.22 0.98 11.99
CA LYS A 67 -12.95 0.87 10.74
C LYS A 67 -12.66 -0.44 10.04
N SER A 68 -13.52 -0.79 9.11
CA SER A 68 -13.37 -2.02 8.34
C SER A 68 -12.23 -1.88 7.33
N LEU A 69 -11.33 -2.86 7.33
CA LEU A 69 -10.25 -2.86 6.34
C LEU A 69 -10.80 -3.08 4.94
N GLU A 70 -11.88 -3.85 4.81
CA GLU A 70 -12.48 -4.09 3.51
C GLU A 70 -13.01 -2.79 2.91
N GLU A 71 -13.71 -2.00 3.69
CA GLU A 71 -14.22 -0.73 3.20
C GLU A 71 -13.11 0.23 2.87
N ALA A 72 -12.07 0.25 3.69
CA ALA A 72 -10.93 1.13 3.44
C ALA A 72 -10.23 0.71 2.15
N ALA A 73 -10.07 -0.59 1.95
CA ALA A 73 -9.41 -1.09 0.74
C ALA A 73 -10.25 -0.80 -0.49
N ASP A 74 -11.58 -0.88 -0.39
CA ASP A 74 -12.45 -0.56 -1.52
C ASP A 74 -12.32 0.91 -1.89
N HIS A 75 -12.22 1.77 -0.88
CA HIS A 75 -12.05 3.20 -1.13
C HIS A 75 -10.73 3.48 -1.85
N ILE A 76 -9.65 2.84 -1.37
CA ILE A 76 -8.34 2.98 -1.99
C ILE A 76 -8.38 2.50 -3.43
N ALA A 77 -9.01 1.35 -3.66
CA ALA A 77 -9.08 0.79 -5.01
C ALA A 77 -9.83 1.73 -5.95
N ALA A 78 -10.88 2.38 -5.45
CA ALA A 78 -11.62 3.33 -6.25
C ALA A 78 -10.75 4.54 -6.63
N LEU A 79 -9.97 5.04 -5.67
CA LEU A 79 -9.05 6.14 -5.94
C LEU A 79 -7.99 5.71 -6.94
N TYR A 80 -7.48 4.52 -6.77
CA TYR A 80 -6.43 4.00 -7.64
C TYR A 80 -6.93 3.90 -9.08
N ARG A 81 -8.14 3.36 -9.27
CA ARG A 81 -8.71 3.22 -10.61
C ARG A 81 -9.00 4.58 -11.24
N ALA A 82 -9.35 5.55 -10.43
CA ALA A 82 -9.61 6.90 -10.92
C ALA A 82 -8.34 7.71 -11.07
N ASN A 83 -7.20 7.11 -10.76
CA ASN A 83 -5.91 7.75 -10.84
C ASN A 83 -5.81 8.96 -9.90
N LEU A 84 -6.44 8.83 -8.73
CA LEU A 84 -6.40 9.87 -7.72
C LEU A 84 -5.58 9.37 -6.54
N SER A 85 -5.02 10.28 -5.78
CA SER A 85 -4.24 9.89 -4.63
C SER A 85 -4.93 10.34 -3.36
N ILE A 86 -4.51 9.78 -2.23
CA ILE A 86 -5.01 10.17 -0.94
C ILE A 86 -4.29 11.45 -0.56
N ALA A 87 -5.03 12.47 -0.31
CA ALA A 87 -4.47 13.78 -0.02
C ALA A 87 -4.00 13.89 1.42
#